data_69cfde2a35db5d3edc508333d3c7733f
#
_entry.id   69cfde2a35db5d3edc508333d3c7733f
#
_cell.length_a   1.000
_cell.length_b   1.000
_cell.length_c   1.000
_cell.angle_alpha   90.00
_cell.angle_beta   90.00
_cell.angle_gamma   90.00
#
_symmetry.space_group_name_H-M   'P 1'
#
loop_
_entity.id
_entity.type
_entity.pdbx_description
1 polymer ?
#
loop_
_entity_poly.entity_id
_entity_poly.type
_entity_poly.pdbx_seq_one_letter_code
_entity_poly.pdbx_strand_id
1 'polypeptide(L)'
;VEHGCAMVNQATLTGEPLAVERTVGDDVFAGTVVEDGEILVRVRANTSQTKLRSIVSLVEAADSLKSEGQSRMENLANKIVPWNFLLAGLVALSTRSLVKTSAALMVDYSCALKLTGSIAVMTAMSNAAKAGVMVKGAKYFEAFAKADTIIFDKTGTLTEAQPKLARVIPTDGWSEDEVLRFAACLEEHFPHPVARAVVAAAQERGLEHRERHAAVEYIVAHGIASALDGKRAVIGSAHFVFEDEHAHLDAETFSNVESAMEGLSPLFLAVDGEVVGVLGIEDPLKSGVKESVAELRNLGFKHIVMLTGDSARTAARIASEAGIDEFQADL
;
A
#
# COMPACT_ATOMS: atom_id res chain seq x y z
N VAL A 1 5.58 21.58 -13.11
CA VAL A 1 6.99 21.88 -13.42
C VAL A 1 7.05 22.89 -14.57
N GLU A 2 7.82 23.97 -14.44
CA GLU A 2 8.06 24.93 -15.52
C GLU A 2 9.36 24.68 -16.25
N HIS A 3 10.40 24.26 -15.53
CA HIS A 3 11.71 23.95 -16.10
C HIS A 3 12.35 22.81 -15.31
N GLY A 4 13.23 22.07 -15.97
CA GLY A 4 14.01 20.99 -15.37
C GLY A 4 13.34 19.63 -15.44
N CYS A 5 14.04 18.65 -14.90
CA CYS A 5 13.60 17.27 -14.72
C CYS A 5 14.14 16.76 -13.38
N ALA A 6 13.34 16.03 -12.62
CA ALA A 6 13.74 15.48 -11.35
C ALA A 6 12.99 14.19 -11.00
N MET A 7 13.65 13.34 -10.24
CA MET A 7 13.05 12.18 -9.58
C MET A 7 12.39 12.62 -8.28
N VAL A 8 11.08 12.47 -8.19
CA VAL A 8 10.27 12.97 -7.06
C VAL A 8 9.65 11.78 -6.32
N ASN A 9 10.06 11.59 -5.08
CA ASN A 9 9.48 10.59 -4.20
C ASN A 9 8.12 11.07 -3.68
N GLN A 10 7.08 10.29 -3.96
CA GLN A 10 5.70 10.56 -3.56
C GLN A 10 5.18 9.55 -2.53
N ALA A 11 6.05 8.73 -1.94
CA ALA A 11 5.68 7.65 -1.02
C ALA A 11 4.77 8.10 0.14
N THR A 12 4.96 9.32 0.64
CA THR A 12 4.11 9.91 1.69
C THR A 12 2.66 10.17 1.26
N LEU A 13 2.38 10.22 -0.05
CA LEU A 13 1.05 10.51 -0.60
C LEU A 13 0.42 9.30 -1.28
N THR A 14 1.21 8.50 -1.98
CA THR A 14 0.74 7.36 -2.78
C THR A 14 1.00 6.02 -2.11
N GLY A 15 1.94 5.98 -1.15
CA GLY A 15 2.44 4.73 -0.57
C GLY A 15 3.46 4.01 -1.44
N GLU A 16 3.66 4.44 -2.69
CA GLU A 16 4.61 3.83 -3.60
C GLU A 16 6.03 4.31 -3.27
N PRO A 17 6.98 3.41 -2.99
CA PRO A 17 8.34 3.78 -2.62
C PRO A 17 9.19 4.30 -3.79
N LEU A 18 8.66 4.23 -5.02
CA LEU A 18 9.36 4.64 -6.23
C LEU A 18 9.29 6.15 -6.43
N ALA A 19 10.46 6.76 -6.65
CA ALA A 19 10.52 8.11 -7.18
C ALA A 19 10.03 8.11 -8.63
N VAL A 20 9.18 9.07 -8.97
CA VAL A 20 8.61 9.25 -10.30
C VAL A 20 9.31 10.43 -10.96
N GLU A 21 9.75 10.24 -12.21
CA GLU A 21 10.30 11.32 -13.00
C GLU A 21 9.23 12.39 -13.26
N ARG A 22 9.60 13.66 -13.05
CA ARG A 22 8.76 14.82 -13.31
C ARG A 22 9.47 15.77 -14.24
N THR A 23 8.83 16.02 -15.38
CA THR A 23 9.34 16.87 -16.46
C THR A 23 8.45 18.11 -16.63
N VAL A 24 8.81 18.97 -17.57
CA VAL A 24 8.06 20.21 -17.86
C VAL A 24 6.62 19.90 -18.25
N GLY A 25 5.67 20.48 -17.53
CA GLY A 25 4.23 20.27 -17.69
C GLY A 25 3.61 19.37 -16.63
N ASP A 26 4.41 18.56 -15.93
CA ASP A 26 3.92 17.67 -14.89
C ASP A 26 3.55 18.39 -13.60
N ASP A 27 2.63 17.79 -12.84
CA ASP A 27 2.26 18.28 -11.53
C ASP A 27 3.12 17.61 -10.43
N VAL A 28 3.63 18.44 -9.51
CA VAL A 28 4.30 18.01 -8.27
C VAL A 28 3.45 18.39 -7.07
N PHE A 29 3.42 17.55 -6.06
CA PHE A 29 2.56 17.72 -4.90
C PHE A 29 3.33 18.16 -3.66
N ALA A 30 2.70 19.01 -2.85
CA ALA A 30 3.26 19.40 -1.55
C ALA A 30 3.40 18.17 -0.64
N GLY A 31 4.56 18.03 0.00
CA GLY A 31 4.90 16.89 0.86
C GLY A 31 5.66 15.76 0.14
N THR A 32 6.05 15.97 -1.12
CA THR A 32 6.95 15.09 -1.85
C THR A 32 8.40 15.57 -1.75
N VAL A 33 9.35 14.68 -1.97
CA VAL A 33 10.78 14.96 -1.85
C VAL A 33 11.46 14.73 -3.20
N VAL A 34 12.28 15.66 -3.64
CA VAL A 34 13.16 15.47 -4.80
C VAL A 34 14.35 14.63 -4.35
N GLU A 35 14.53 13.46 -4.97
CA GLU A 35 15.66 12.56 -4.68
C GLU A 35 16.85 12.86 -5.59
N ASP A 36 16.59 13.19 -6.85
CA ASP A 36 17.63 13.53 -7.82
C ASP A 36 17.12 14.57 -8.82
N GLY A 37 18.03 15.38 -9.39
CA GLY A 37 17.70 16.41 -10.35
C GLY A 37 17.26 17.74 -9.74
N GLU A 38 16.86 18.68 -10.59
CA GLU A 38 16.40 20.03 -10.22
C GLU A 38 15.19 20.43 -11.05
N ILE A 39 14.15 20.93 -10.40
CA ILE A 39 12.94 21.44 -11.06
C ILE A 39 12.56 22.81 -10.54
N LEU A 40 12.10 23.66 -11.45
CA LEU A 40 11.44 24.90 -11.13
C LEU A 40 9.93 24.70 -11.21
N VAL A 41 9.21 24.94 -10.10
CA VAL A 41 7.78 24.69 -10.02
C VAL A 41 6.99 25.99 -9.85
N ARG A 42 5.87 26.11 -10.59
CA ARG A 42 4.89 27.17 -10.38
C ARG A 42 3.82 26.70 -9.41
N VAL A 43 3.62 27.45 -8.34
CA VAL A 43 2.56 27.16 -7.37
C VAL A 43 1.19 27.37 -8.01
N ARG A 44 0.38 26.31 -8.10
CA ARG A 44 -1.00 26.34 -8.65
C ARG A 44 -2.07 26.39 -7.57
N ALA A 45 -1.78 25.86 -6.39
CA ALA A 45 -2.74 25.75 -5.31
C ALA A 45 -2.22 26.41 -4.04
N ASN A 46 -3.09 27.10 -3.32
CA ASN A 46 -2.77 27.61 -2.00
C ASN A 46 -2.71 26.47 -0.96
N THR A 47 -2.10 26.73 0.18
CA THR A 47 -1.93 25.75 1.28
C THR A 47 -3.24 25.05 1.68
N SER A 48 -4.39 25.74 1.56
CA SER A 48 -5.72 25.18 1.84
C SER A 48 -6.25 24.22 0.77
N GLN A 49 -5.65 24.21 -0.42
CA GLN A 49 -6.08 23.41 -1.58
C GLN A 49 -5.10 22.28 -1.92
N THR A 50 -4.09 22.05 -1.10
CA THR A 50 -3.13 20.97 -1.31
C THR A 50 -3.80 19.59 -1.07
N LYS A 51 -3.30 18.54 -1.73
CA LYS A 51 -3.77 17.15 -1.48
C LYS A 51 -3.67 16.78 0.00
N LEU A 52 -2.60 17.18 0.68
CA LEU A 52 -2.42 16.97 2.10
C LEU A 52 -3.55 17.62 2.92
N ARG A 53 -3.91 18.88 2.61
CA ARG A 53 -5.00 19.59 3.30
C ARG A 53 -6.37 18.98 2.99
N SER A 54 -6.57 18.49 1.77
CA SER A 54 -7.78 17.73 1.42
C SER A 54 -7.92 16.46 2.23
N ILE A 55 -6.83 15.74 2.48
CA ILE A 55 -6.83 14.57 3.37
C ILE A 55 -7.18 15.00 4.81
N VAL A 56 -6.56 16.06 5.32
CA VAL A 56 -6.87 16.61 6.65
C VAL A 56 -8.34 17.03 6.76
N SER A 57 -8.87 17.73 5.75
CA SER A 57 -10.28 18.14 5.74
C SER A 57 -11.25 16.95 5.65
N LEU A 58 -10.88 15.88 4.95
CA LEU A 58 -11.64 14.61 4.95
C LEU A 58 -11.64 13.95 6.34
N VAL A 59 -10.52 14.01 7.05
CA VAL A 59 -10.44 13.51 8.44
C VAL A 59 -11.31 14.36 9.38
N GLU A 60 -11.23 15.69 9.26
CA GLU A 60 -12.05 16.62 10.06
C GLU A 60 -13.56 16.46 9.75
N ALA A 61 -13.93 16.29 8.47
CA ALA A 61 -15.32 16.03 8.08
C ALA A 61 -15.82 14.66 8.57
N ALA A 62 -14.95 13.67 8.65
CA ALA A 62 -15.29 12.33 9.15
C ALA A 62 -15.66 12.34 10.65
N ASP A 63 -15.12 13.24 11.44
CA ASP A 63 -15.44 13.41 12.86
C ASP A 63 -16.92 13.83 13.08
N SER A 64 -17.55 14.46 12.07
CA SER A 64 -18.95 14.85 12.08
C SER A 64 -19.91 13.72 11.66
N LEU A 65 -19.42 12.58 11.19
CA LEU A 65 -20.24 11.49 10.67
C LEU A 65 -20.72 10.59 11.81
N LYS A 66 -21.94 10.89 12.28
CA LYS A 66 -22.65 10.06 13.27
C LYS A 66 -22.91 8.66 12.70
N SER A 67 -22.82 7.65 13.55
CA SER A 67 -23.23 6.29 13.19
C SER A 67 -24.75 6.19 13.03
N GLU A 68 -25.21 5.18 12.27
CA GLU A 68 -26.64 4.89 12.15
C GLU A 68 -27.24 4.55 13.52
N GLY A 69 -26.53 3.79 14.37
CA GLY A 69 -26.97 3.43 15.70
C GLY A 69 -27.11 4.66 16.61
N GLN A 70 -26.17 5.60 16.54
CA GLN A 70 -26.26 6.86 17.26
C GLN A 70 -27.47 7.68 16.80
N SER A 71 -27.67 7.78 15.48
CA SER A 71 -28.83 8.47 14.90
C SER A 71 -30.17 7.79 15.27
N ARG A 72 -30.21 6.45 15.30
CA ARG A 72 -31.38 5.69 15.77
C ARG A 72 -31.67 5.93 17.24
N MET A 73 -30.64 5.95 18.11
CA MET A 73 -30.78 6.26 19.54
C MET A 73 -31.28 7.69 19.76
N GLU A 74 -30.76 8.67 19.03
CA GLU A 74 -31.23 10.06 19.10
C GLU A 74 -32.69 10.18 18.65
N ASN A 75 -33.09 9.50 17.56
CA ASN A 75 -34.46 9.49 17.09
C ASN A 75 -35.42 8.82 18.09
N LEU A 76 -34.98 7.71 18.71
CA LEU A 76 -35.74 7.04 19.75
C LEU A 76 -35.91 7.95 20.97
N ALA A 77 -34.82 8.57 21.40
CA ALA A 77 -34.84 9.55 22.53
C ALA A 77 -35.83 10.69 22.25
N ASN A 78 -35.81 11.26 21.04
CA ASN A 78 -36.74 12.32 20.67
C ASN A 78 -38.21 11.85 20.64
N LYS A 79 -38.51 10.59 20.30
CA LYS A 79 -39.85 10.00 20.34
C LYS A 79 -40.35 9.77 21.78
N ILE A 80 -39.46 9.60 22.74
CA ILE A 80 -39.82 9.38 24.16
C ILE A 80 -40.19 10.69 24.84
N VAL A 81 -39.67 11.85 24.41
CA VAL A 81 -39.91 13.15 25.00
C VAL A 81 -41.41 13.47 25.21
N PRO A 82 -42.31 13.35 24.22
CA PRO A 82 -43.72 13.64 24.40
C PRO A 82 -44.37 12.70 25.45
N TRP A 83 -43.90 11.45 25.54
CA TRP A 83 -44.42 10.52 26.57
C TRP A 83 -44.01 10.90 27.96
N ASN A 84 -42.81 11.46 28.15
CA ASN A 84 -42.37 12.02 29.46
C ASN A 84 -43.23 13.18 29.86
N PHE A 85 -43.60 14.08 28.95
CA PHE A 85 -44.55 15.17 29.25
C PHE A 85 -45.96 14.66 29.59
N LEU A 86 -46.43 13.65 28.85
CA LEU A 86 -47.74 13.03 29.16
C LEU A 86 -47.73 12.39 30.56
N LEU A 87 -46.66 11.67 30.90
CA LEU A 87 -46.48 11.06 32.23
C LEU A 87 -46.50 12.14 33.31
N ALA A 88 -45.72 13.22 33.14
CA ALA A 88 -45.67 14.32 34.08
C ALA A 88 -47.05 15.01 34.24
N GLY A 89 -47.81 15.16 33.13
CA GLY A 89 -49.17 15.67 33.18
C GLY A 89 -50.11 14.78 33.99
N LEU A 90 -50.02 13.45 33.79
CA LEU A 90 -50.84 12.48 34.58
C LEU A 90 -50.46 12.52 36.06
N VAL A 91 -49.17 12.64 36.41
CA VAL A 91 -48.72 12.78 37.78
C VAL A 91 -49.22 14.11 38.38
N ALA A 92 -49.18 15.20 37.63
CA ALA A 92 -49.72 16.50 38.09
C ALA A 92 -51.19 16.44 38.40
N LEU A 93 -51.95 15.84 37.50
CA LEU A 93 -53.41 15.70 37.66
C LEU A 93 -53.77 14.79 38.84
N SER A 94 -53.09 13.68 39.00
CA SER A 94 -53.37 12.69 40.06
C SER A 94 -52.91 13.12 41.44
N THR A 95 -51.74 13.75 41.56
CA THR A 95 -51.13 14.08 42.84
C THR A 95 -51.27 15.53 43.26
N ARG A 96 -51.59 16.43 42.33
CA ARG A 96 -51.63 17.90 42.52
C ARG A 96 -50.41 18.47 43.25
N SER A 97 -49.25 17.82 43.12
CA SER A 97 -48.00 18.15 43.78
C SER A 97 -46.95 18.56 42.77
N LEU A 98 -46.50 19.82 42.82
CA LEU A 98 -45.43 20.33 41.96
C LEU A 98 -44.13 19.54 42.12
N VAL A 99 -43.81 19.11 43.35
CA VAL A 99 -42.60 18.34 43.65
C VAL A 99 -42.62 16.99 42.94
N LYS A 100 -43.73 16.25 42.97
CA LYS A 100 -43.86 14.97 42.32
C LYS A 100 -43.86 15.12 40.78
N THR A 101 -44.49 16.17 40.25
CA THR A 101 -44.47 16.50 38.83
C THR A 101 -43.07 16.84 38.35
N SER A 102 -42.33 17.66 39.12
CA SER A 102 -40.95 17.98 38.82
C SER A 102 -40.05 16.73 38.85
N ALA A 103 -40.25 15.85 39.84
CA ALA A 103 -39.52 14.58 39.91
C ALA A 103 -39.80 13.68 38.67
N ALA A 104 -41.06 13.62 38.22
CA ALA A 104 -41.38 12.87 36.99
C ALA A 104 -40.72 13.46 35.72
N LEU A 105 -40.62 14.79 35.62
CA LEU A 105 -39.90 15.46 34.52
C LEU A 105 -38.39 15.30 34.61
N MET A 106 -37.81 15.14 35.80
CA MET A 106 -36.36 14.93 35.95
C MET A 106 -35.90 13.55 35.51
N VAL A 107 -36.79 12.59 35.33
CA VAL A 107 -36.48 11.26 34.77
C VAL A 107 -36.38 11.40 33.25
N ASP A 108 -35.26 11.93 32.80
CA ASP A 108 -35.03 12.13 31.38
C ASP A 108 -34.29 10.92 30.73
N TYR A 109 -35.08 9.96 30.28
CA TYR A 109 -34.55 8.80 29.51
C TYR A 109 -33.89 9.21 28.19
N SER A 110 -34.25 10.37 27.65
CA SER A 110 -33.71 10.90 26.40
C SER A 110 -32.24 11.29 26.54
N CYS A 111 -31.88 12.00 27.62
CA CYS A 111 -30.49 12.35 27.91
C CYS A 111 -29.63 11.10 28.17
N ALA A 112 -30.14 10.13 28.94
CA ALA A 112 -29.43 8.89 29.21
C ALA A 112 -29.08 8.14 27.91
N LEU A 113 -30.01 7.99 26.97
CA LEU A 113 -29.79 7.34 25.69
C LEU A 113 -28.77 8.08 24.81
N LYS A 114 -28.86 9.41 24.74
CA LYS A 114 -27.92 10.22 23.95
C LYS A 114 -26.50 10.18 24.50
N LEU A 115 -26.34 10.31 25.80
CA LEU A 115 -25.02 10.27 26.44
C LEU A 115 -24.39 8.91 26.38
N THR A 116 -25.13 7.83 26.61
CA THR A 116 -24.59 6.46 26.54
C THR A 116 -24.03 6.13 25.15
N GLY A 117 -24.76 6.48 24.11
CA GLY A 117 -24.29 6.26 22.73
C GLY A 117 -22.98 6.99 22.42
N SER A 118 -22.90 8.26 22.77
CA SER A 118 -21.70 9.08 22.55
C SER A 118 -20.50 8.59 23.38
N ILE A 119 -20.71 8.25 24.66
CA ILE A 119 -19.65 7.73 25.52
C ILE A 119 -19.14 6.38 25.01
N ALA A 120 -20.02 5.48 24.58
CA ALA A 120 -19.63 4.19 24.03
C ALA A 120 -18.72 4.33 22.81
N VAL A 121 -19.10 5.22 21.88
CA VAL A 121 -18.28 5.52 20.71
C VAL A 121 -16.92 6.11 21.09
N MET A 122 -16.88 7.12 21.94
CA MET A 122 -15.63 7.73 22.41
C MET A 122 -14.72 6.70 23.10
N THR A 123 -15.29 5.80 23.89
CA THR A 123 -14.54 4.72 24.56
C THR A 123 -13.98 3.74 23.53
N ALA A 124 -14.78 3.36 22.53
CA ALA A 124 -14.34 2.47 21.45
C ALA A 124 -13.22 3.12 20.63
N MET A 125 -13.34 4.41 20.28
CA MET A 125 -12.29 5.16 19.60
C MET A 125 -11.00 5.24 20.42
N SER A 126 -11.13 5.51 21.72
CA SER A 126 -9.97 5.56 22.63
C SER A 126 -9.26 4.20 22.72
N ASN A 127 -10.02 3.10 22.80
CA ASN A 127 -9.44 1.75 22.85
C ASN A 127 -8.76 1.38 21.53
N ALA A 128 -9.35 1.73 20.38
CA ALA A 128 -8.72 1.55 19.07
C ALA A 128 -7.41 2.34 18.95
N ALA A 129 -7.41 3.61 19.40
CA ALA A 129 -6.21 4.45 19.40
C ALA A 129 -5.09 3.87 20.29
N LYS A 130 -5.41 3.28 21.44
CA LYS A 130 -4.44 2.57 22.31
C LYS A 130 -3.85 1.34 21.63
N ALA A 131 -4.60 0.70 20.73
CA ALA A 131 -4.12 -0.39 19.89
C ALA A 131 -3.40 0.08 18.61
N GLY A 132 -3.13 1.39 18.45
CA GLY A 132 -2.47 1.95 17.28
C GLY A 132 -3.39 2.16 16.08
N VAL A 133 -4.71 2.01 16.23
CA VAL A 133 -5.69 2.14 15.16
C VAL A 133 -6.48 3.44 15.31
N MET A 134 -6.39 4.33 14.32
CA MET A 134 -7.18 5.54 14.29
C MET A 134 -8.43 5.33 13.42
N VAL A 135 -9.60 5.33 14.07
CA VAL A 135 -10.90 5.21 13.39
C VAL A 135 -11.48 6.60 13.12
N LYS A 136 -11.77 6.91 11.86
CA LYS A 136 -12.16 8.24 11.39
C LYS A 136 -13.66 8.54 11.57
N GLY A 137 -14.31 7.97 12.57
CA GLY A 137 -15.71 8.26 12.92
C GLY A 137 -16.52 7.03 13.29
N ALA A 138 -17.59 7.25 14.08
CA ALA A 138 -18.44 6.20 14.64
C ALA A 138 -19.05 5.26 13.62
N LYS A 139 -19.41 5.77 12.43
CA LYS A 139 -20.02 4.95 11.36
C LYS A 139 -19.09 3.82 10.87
N TYR A 140 -17.78 4.02 10.97
CA TYR A 140 -16.82 3.02 10.52
C TYR A 140 -16.72 1.82 11.46
N PHE A 141 -16.92 2.02 12.77
CA PHE A 141 -17.06 0.89 13.70
C PHE A 141 -18.24 -0.02 13.35
N GLU A 142 -19.39 0.58 12.98
CA GLU A 142 -20.55 -0.19 12.57
C GLU A 142 -20.33 -0.89 11.21
N ALA A 143 -19.61 -0.24 10.30
CA ALA A 143 -19.24 -0.82 9.01
C ALA A 143 -18.32 -2.03 9.20
N PHE A 144 -17.27 -1.90 10.03
CA PHE A 144 -16.39 -3.00 10.38
C PHE A 144 -17.13 -4.19 11.03
N ALA A 145 -18.05 -3.90 11.96
CA ALA A 145 -18.83 -4.95 12.61
C ALA A 145 -19.76 -5.72 11.68
N LYS A 146 -20.08 -5.16 10.50
CA LYS A 146 -20.93 -5.78 9.47
C LYS A 146 -20.16 -6.31 8.28
N ALA A 147 -18.86 -5.99 8.19
CA ALA A 147 -18.04 -6.42 7.08
C ALA A 147 -17.85 -7.95 7.12
N ASP A 148 -18.07 -8.59 6.01
CA ASP A 148 -17.82 -10.01 5.78
C ASP A 148 -16.68 -10.24 4.77
N THR A 149 -16.20 -9.18 4.18
CA THR A 149 -15.16 -9.18 3.14
C THR A 149 -14.04 -8.22 3.53
N ILE A 150 -12.81 -8.66 3.39
CA ILE A 150 -11.61 -7.82 3.54
C ILE A 150 -10.73 -7.94 2.30
N ILE A 151 -10.25 -6.82 1.82
CA ILE A 151 -9.38 -6.75 0.64
C ILE A 151 -8.02 -6.22 1.08
N PHE A 152 -6.98 -6.96 0.76
CA PHE A 152 -5.59 -6.60 1.01
C PHE A 152 -4.88 -6.20 -0.27
N ASP A 153 -4.18 -5.09 -0.23
CA ASP A 153 -3.10 -4.84 -1.16
C ASP A 153 -1.90 -5.73 -0.81
N LYS A 154 -1.18 -6.22 -1.82
CA LYS A 154 -0.01 -7.07 -1.61
C LYS A 154 1.18 -6.28 -1.06
N THR A 155 1.64 -5.29 -1.84
CA THR A 155 2.93 -4.66 -1.64
C THR A 155 2.93 -3.70 -0.44
N GLY A 156 3.82 -3.92 0.53
CA GLY A 156 3.92 -3.10 1.74
C GLY A 156 2.82 -3.36 2.78
N THR A 157 1.74 -4.08 2.41
CA THR A 157 0.67 -4.50 3.33
C THR A 157 0.87 -5.93 3.79
N LEU A 158 0.80 -6.90 2.89
CA LEU A 158 1.09 -8.32 3.18
C LEU A 158 2.59 -8.60 3.15
N THR A 159 3.34 -7.89 2.28
CA THR A 159 4.79 -8.04 2.14
C THR A 159 5.55 -6.92 2.85
N GLU A 160 6.86 -7.12 3.01
CA GLU A 160 7.76 -6.16 3.67
C GLU A 160 8.04 -4.93 2.81
N ALA A 161 7.73 -4.94 1.51
CA ALA A 161 8.19 -3.98 0.49
C ALA A 161 9.72 -3.81 0.50
N GLN A 162 10.42 -4.88 0.84
CA GLN A 162 11.87 -4.98 0.84
C GLN A 162 12.26 -6.18 -0.01
N PRO A 163 12.31 -6.02 -1.33
CA PRO A 163 12.67 -7.10 -2.23
C PRO A 163 14.06 -7.64 -1.89
N LYS A 164 14.24 -8.94 -2.09
CA LYS A 164 15.50 -9.65 -1.91
C LYS A 164 15.80 -10.47 -3.16
N LEU A 165 17.08 -10.65 -3.44
CA LEU A 165 17.51 -11.58 -4.47
C LEU A 165 17.36 -13.01 -3.93
N ALA A 166 16.46 -13.80 -4.52
CA ALA A 166 16.22 -15.19 -4.12
C ALA A 166 17.02 -16.18 -4.97
N ARG A 167 17.24 -15.86 -6.25
CA ARG A 167 17.90 -16.79 -7.19
C ARG A 167 18.60 -16.04 -8.31
N VAL A 168 19.69 -16.62 -8.81
CA VAL A 168 20.37 -16.22 -10.04
C VAL A 168 20.45 -17.43 -10.94
N ILE A 169 20.04 -17.31 -12.19
CA ILE A 169 20.14 -18.37 -13.21
C ILE A 169 20.99 -17.81 -14.34
N PRO A 170 22.24 -18.25 -14.47
CA PRO A 170 23.07 -17.88 -15.61
C PRO A 170 22.64 -18.66 -16.85
N THR A 171 22.87 -18.10 -18.03
CA THR A 171 22.82 -18.80 -19.31
C THR A 171 24.19 -19.40 -19.66
N ASP A 172 24.25 -20.19 -20.74
CA ASP A 172 25.46 -20.87 -21.16
C ASP A 172 26.67 -19.92 -21.28
N GLY A 173 27.77 -20.33 -20.65
CA GLY A 173 29.03 -19.58 -20.66
C GLY A 173 29.20 -18.54 -19.56
N TRP A 174 28.19 -18.35 -18.69
CA TRP A 174 28.21 -17.42 -17.56
C TRP A 174 28.09 -18.16 -16.22
N SER A 175 28.67 -17.61 -15.18
CA SER A 175 28.48 -18.07 -13.81
C SER A 175 27.48 -17.18 -13.05
N GLU A 176 26.88 -17.71 -11.98
CA GLU A 176 25.98 -16.92 -11.12
C GLU A 176 26.65 -15.64 -10.59
N ASP A 177 27.91 -15.75 -10.18
CA ASP A 177 28.67 -14.62 -9.62
C ASP A 177 29.00 -13.56 -10.69
N GLU A 178 29.22 -13.96 -11.94
CA GLU A 178 29.41 -13.01 -13.03
C GLU A 178 28.11 -12.28 -13.35
N VAL A 179 26.99 -13.00 -13.50
CA VAL A 179 25.67 -12.40 -13.74
C VAL A 179 25.33 -11.42 -12.62
N LEU A 180 25.47 -11.84 -11.35
CA LEU A 180 25.15 -10.99 -10.20
C LEU A 180 26.04 -9.75 -10.12
N ARG A 181 27.34 -9.91 -10.38
CA ARG A 181 28.31 -8.80 -10.39
C ARG A 181 27.98 -7.78 -11.49
N PHE A 182 27.61 -8.25 -12.69
CA PHE A 182 27.25 -7.38 -13.79
C PHE A 182 25.91 -6.67 -13.52
N ALA A 183 24.92 -7.39 -13.00
CA ALA A 183 23.66 -6.81 -12.60
C ALA A 183 23.83 -5.72 -11.51
N ALA A 184 24.63 -6.00 -10.48
CA ALA A 184 24.92 -5.04 -9.42
C ALA A 184 25.65 -3.80 -9.95
N CYS A 185 26.58 -3.97 -10.90
CA CYS A 185 27.29 -2.85 -11.52
C CYS A 185 26.35 -1.91 -12.28
N LEU A 186 25.32 -2.44 -12.96
CA LEU A 186 24.33 -1.63 -13.67
C LEU A 186 23.34 -0.95 -12.70
N GLU A 187 22.98 -1.65 -11.61
CA GLU A 187 21.94 -1.21 -10.66
C GLU A 187 22.49 -0.28 -9.55
N GLU A 188 23.83 -0.18 -9.35
CA GLU A 188 24.44 0.50 -8.21
C GLU A 188 24.00 1.96 -8.04
N HIS A 189 23.76 2.65 -9.14
CA HIS A 189 23.42 4.08 -9.12
C HIS A 189 21.92 4.36 -9.00
N PHE A 190 21.09 3.32 -8.92
CA PHE A 190 19.65 3.50 -8.87
C PHE A 190 19.07 3.30 -7.48
N PRO A 191 18.32 4.27 -6.95
CA PRO A 191 17.72 4.19 -5.61
C PRO A 191 16.47 3.28 -5.55
N HIS A 192 16.32 2.36 -6.51
CA HIS A 192 15.18 1.46 -6.59
C HIS A 192 15.30 0.30 -5.58
N PRO A 193 14.20 -0.16 -4.93
CA PRO A 193 14.25 -1.29 -4.00
C PRO A 193 14.85 -2.56 -4.58
N VAL A 194 14.53 -2.90 -5.84
CA VAL A 194 15.08 -4.07 -6.55
C VAL A 194 16.59 -3.89 -6.79
N ALA A 195 17.02 -2.71 -7.24
CA ALA A 195 18.41 -2.38 -7.43
C ALA A 195 19.22 -2.57 -6.14
N ARG A 196 18.70 -2.04 -5.03
CA ARG A 196 19.33 -2.25 -3.71
C ARG A 196 19.41 -3.72 -3.30
N ALA A 197 18.40 -4.52 -3.64
CA ALA A 197 18.42 -5.96 -3.36
C ALA A 197 19.52 -6.68 -4.14
N VAL A 198 19.70 -6.35 -5.41
CA VAL A 198 20.74 -6.93 -6.28
C VAL A 198 22.13 -6.52 -5.79
N VAL A 199 22.33 -5.23 -5.50
CA VAL A 199 23.62 -4.70 -4.99
C VAL A 199 23.95 -5.30 -3.62
N ALA A 200 22.99 -5.37 -2.70
CA ALA A 200 23.19 -5.98 -1.38
C ALA A 200 23.59 -7.45 -1.49
N ALA A 201 22.93 -8.23 -2.36
CA ALA A 201 23.27 -9.62 -2.58
C ALA A 201 24.68 -9.82 -3.16
N ALA A 202 25.12 -8.93 -4.05
CA ALA A 202 26.49 -8.94 -4.57
C ALA A 202 27.52 -8.63 -3.46
N GLN A 203 27.22 -7.65 -2.60
CA GLN A 203 28.07 -7.31 -1.46
C GLN A 203 28.15 -8.45 -0.43
N GLU A 204 27.06 -9.11 -0.11
CA GLU A 204 27.01 -10.27 0.79
C GLU A 204 27.85 -11.44 0.27
N ARG A 205 27.93 -11.62 -1.05
CA ARG A 205 28.81 -12.63 -1.69
C ARG A 205 30.25 -12.15 -1.86
N GLY A 206 30.58 -10.91 -1.44
CA GLY A 206 31.92 -10.34 -1.57
C GLY A 206 32.35 -10.07 -3.03
N LEU A 207 31.36 -9.87 -3.92
CA LEU A 207 31.58 -9.61 -5.32
C LEU A 207 31.91 -8.12 -5.52
N GLU A 208 33.18 -7.76 -5.30
CA GLU A 208 33.64 -6.40 -5.63
C GLU A 208 33.64 -6.22 -7.16
N HIS A 209 33.12 -5.10 -7.63
CA HIS A 209 33.20 -4.69 -9.01
C HIS A 209 33.92 -3.34 -9.11
N ARG A 210 34.69 -3.18 -10.20
CA ARG A 210 35.19 -1.88 -10.61
C ARG A 210 34.15 -1.31 -11.57
N GLU A 211 33.84 -0.02 -11.44
CA GLU A 211 33.02 0.67 -12.43
C GLU A 211 33.55 0.42 -13.85
N ARG A 212 32.79 -0.32 -14.65
CA ARG A 212 33.12 -0.66 -16.03
C ARG A 212 32.10 -0.17 -17.05
N HIS A 213 31.03 0.45 -16.54
CA HIS A 213 29.97 0.96 -17.39
C HIS A 213 30.24 2.41 -17.82
N ALA A 214 29.72 2.75 -19.02
CA ALA A 214 29.58 4.12 -19.47
C ALA A 214 28.42 4.81 -18.73
N ALA A 215 28.04 6.02 -19.15
CA ALA A 215 26.84 6.67 -18.63
C ALA A 215 25.63 5.74 -18.71
N VAL A 216 24.94 5.56 -17.59
CA VAL A 216 23.79 4.69 -17.48
C VAL A 216 22.54 5.45 -17.93
N GLU A 217 21.78 4.87 -18.82
CA GLU A 217 20.50 5.39 -19.30
C GLU A 217 19.38 4.67 -18.57
N TYR A 218 18.61 5.39 -17.77
CA TYR A 218 17.44 4.86 -17.09
C TYR A 218 16.20 4.98 -17.98
N ILE A 219 15.55 3.87 -18.27
CA ILE A 219 14.30 3.84 -19.03
C ILE A 219 13.16 3.61 -18.04
N VAL A 220 12.42 4.70 -17.75
CA VAL A 220 11.37 4.72 -16.72
C VAL A 220 10.38 3.56 -16.89
N ALA A 221 10.14 2.84 -15.81
CA ALA A 221 9.23 1.70 -15.70
C ALA A 221 9.63 0.44 -16.50
N HIS A 222 10.75 0.44 -17.23
CA HIS A 222 11.15 -0.69 -18.08
C HIS A 222 12.46 -1.34 -17.62
N GLY A 223 13.50 -0.57 -17.37
CA GLY A 223 14.80 -1.10 -16.99
C GLY A 223 15.94 -0.10 -17.14
N ILE A 224 17.15 -0.62 -17.18
CA ILE A 224 18.39 0.12 -17.27
C ILE A 224 19.15 -0.33 -18.50
N ALA A 225 19.66 0.62 -19.26
CA ALA A 225 20.57 0.39 -20.37
C ALA A 225 21.90 1.11 -20.12
N SER A 226 23.01 0.46 -20.47
CA SER A 226 24.35 1.04 -20.42
C SER A 226 25.26 0.38 -21.46
N ALA A 227 26.48 0.87 -21.60
CA ALA A 227 27.52 0.17 -22.32
C ALA A 227 28.55 -0.37 -21.33
N LEU A 228 28.74 -1.68 -21.32
CA LEU A 228 29.69 -2.39 -20.47
C LEU A 228 30.85 -2.89 -21.34
N ASP A 229 32.06 -2.43 -21.06
CA ASP A 229 33.24 -2.71 -21.88
C ASP A 229 33.01 -2.45 -23.39
N GLY A 230 32.20 -1.43 -23.74
CA GLY A 230 31.86 -1.05 -25.12
C GLY A 230 30.73 -1.88 -25.72
N LYS A 231 30.14 -2.84 -25.02
CA LYS A 231 28.99 -3.64 -25.44
C LYS A 231 27.72 -3.10 -24.77
N ARG A 232 26.60 -3.09 -25.50
CA ARG A 232 25.31 -2.71 -24.92
C ARG A 232 24.90 -3.72 -23.87
N ALA A 233 24.63 -3.26 -22.66
CA ALA A 233 24.14 -4.06 -21.55
C ALA A 233 22.82 -3.50 -21.06
N VAL A 234 21.83 -4.35 -20.86
CA VAL A 234 20.49 -3.97 -20.40
C VAL A 234 20.01 -4.91 -19.29
N ILE A 235 19.33 -4.33 -18.28
CA ILE A 235 18.71 -5.10 -17.22
C ILE A 235 17.29 -4.58 -17.01
N GLY A 236 16.31 -5.47 -16.92
CA GLY A 236 14.92 -5.04 -16.75
C GLY A 236 13.90 -6.16 -16.88
N SER A 237 12.64 -5.76 -17.07
CA SER A 237 11.52 -6.67 -17.27
C SER A 237 11.62 -7.47 -18.56
N ALA A 238 10.85 -8.57 -18.68
CA ALA A 238 10.78 -9.35 -19.91
C ALA A 238 10.37 -8.48 -21.12
N HIS A 239 9.36 -7.61 -20.94
CA HIS A 239 8.93 -6.68 -22.00
C HIS A 239 10.10 -5.84 -22.50
N PHE A 240 10.81 -5.17 -21.58
CA PHE A 240 11.92 -4.30 -21.92
C PHE A 240 13.03 -5.05 -22.68
N VAL A 241 13.45 -6.20 -22.14
CA VAL A 241 14.61 -6.93 -22.71
C VAL A 241 14.27 -7.60 -24.04
N PHE A 242 13.06 -8.17 -24.19
CA PHE A 242 12.69 -8.91 -25.41
C PHE A 242 11.97 -8.07 -26.46
N GLU A 243 11.10 -7.12 -26.05
CA GLU A 243 10.30 -6.35 -27.00
C GLU A 243 10.96 -5.03 -27.38
N ASP A 244 11.53 -4.28 -26.42
CA ASP A 244 12.15 -2.98 -26.69
C ASP A 244 13.61 -3.14 -27.17
N GLU A 245 14.40 -3.96 -26.48
CA GLU A 245 15.83 -4.14 -26.76
C GLU A 245 16.13 -5.33 -27.68
N HIS A 246 15.11 -6.12 -28.03
CA HIS A 246 15.19 -7.26 -28.96
C HIS A 246 16.27 -8.29 -28.62
N ALA A 247 16.54 -8.49 -27.31
CA ALA A 247 17.50 -9.48 -26.86
C ALA A 247 17.01 -10.91 -27.14
N HIS A 248 17.93 -11.81 -27.39
CA HIS A 248 17.64 -13.20 -27.73
C HIS A 248 17.85 -14.11 -26.53
N LEU A 249 16.95 -15.08 -26.38
CA LEU A 249 17.08 -16.24 -25.50
C LEU A 249 16.40 -17.42 -26.20
N ASP A 250 17.08 -18.56 -26.29
CA ASP A 250 16.49 -19.73 -26.93
C ASP A 250 15.27 -20.25 -26.14
N ALA A 251 14.32 -20.86 -26.84
CA ALA A 251 13.03 -21.26 -26.26
C ALA A 251 13.15 -22.35 -25.18
N GLU A 252 14.17 -23.20 -25.23
CA GLU A 252 14.40 -24.26 -24.25
C GLU A 252 14.89 -23.63 -22.94
N THR A 253 15.89 -22.77 -23.01
CA THR A 253 16.41 -22.02 -21.87
C THR A 253 15.35 -21.12 -21.27
N PHE A 254 14.54 -20.43 -22.10
CA PHE A 254 13.41 -19.62 -21.61
C PHE A 254 12.42 -20.45 -20.79
N SER A 255 12.01 -21.62 -21.26
CA SER A 255 11.09 -22.51 -20.54
C SER A 255 11.68 -23.02 -19.21
N ASN A 256 12.98 -23.34 -19.22
CA ASN A 256 13.70 -23.76 -18.02
C ASN A 256 13.77 -22.64 -16.98
N VAL A 257 14.11 -21.43 -17.41
CA VAL A 257 14.15 -20.22 -16.57
C VAL A 257 12.76 -19.91 -16.01
N GLU A 258 11.73 -19.92 -16.86
CA GLU A 258 10.35 -19.68 -16.44
C GLU A 258 9.90 -20.65 -15.32
N SER A 259 10.22 -21.92 -15.49
CA SER A 259 9.91 -22.94 -14.47
C SER A 259 10.72 -22.76 -13.18
N ALA A 260 11.99 -22.39 -13.31
CA ALA A 260 12.88 -22.19 -12.17
C ALA A 260 12.62 -20.88 -11.41
N MET A 261 11.98 -19.90 -12.05
CA MET A 261 11.57 -18.61 -11.48
C MET A 261 10.12 -18.62 -10.96
N GLU A 262 9.54 -19.80 -10.78
CA GLU A 262 8.17 -19.91 -10.30
C GLU A 262 7.98 -19.14 -8.98
N GLY A 263 7.03 -18.18 -9.00
CA GLY A 263 6.69 -17.34 -7.86
C GLY A 263 7.67 -16.19 -7.57
N LEU A 264 8.71 -16.00 -8.36
CA LEU A 264 9.62 -14.88 -8.29
C LEU A 264 9.31 -13.86 -9.39
N SER A 265 9.71 -12.62 -9.18
CA SER A 265 9.68 -11.58 -10.21
C SER A 265 11.00 -11.64 -10.98
N PRO A 266 11.01 -12.07 -12.27
CA PRO A 266 12.23 -12.20 -13.04
C PRO A 266 12.75 -10.85 -13.50
N LEU A 267 14.05 -10.64 -13.35
CA LEU A 267 14.80 -9.50 -13.86
C LEU A 267 15.84 -10.06 -14.85
N PHE A 268 15.72 -9.71 -16.12
CA PHE A 268 16.56 -10.23 -17.21
C PHE A 268 17.77 -9.33 -17.42
N LEU A 269 18.94 -9.93 -17.51
CA LEU A 269 20.19 -9.26 -17.88
C LEU A 269 20.61 -9.72 -19.27
N ALA A 270 20.78 -8.77 -20.19
CA ALA A 270 21.29 -9.06 -21.53
C ALA A 270 22.53 -8.20 -21.84
N VAL A 271 23.48 -8.79 -22.58
CA VAL A 271 24.71 -8.15 -23.03
C VAL A 271 24.86 -8.42 -24.52
N ASP A 272 25.05 -7.36 -25.30
CA ASP A 272 25.25 -7.43 -26.76
C ASP A 272 24.09 -8.15 -27.50
N GLY A 273 22.86 -7.97 -26.98
CA GLY A 273 21.65 -8.56 -27.53
C GLY A 273 21.37 -10.02 -27.15
N GLU A 274 22.19 -10.64 -26.28
CA GLU A 274 21.97 -11.99 -25.77
C GLU A 274 21.70 -11.97 -24.26
N VAL A 275 20.68 -12.71 -23.79
CA VAL A 275 20.40 -12.84 -22.37
C VAL A 275 21.49 -13.68 -21.70
N VAL A 276 22.20 -13.10 -20.75
CA VAL A 276 23.33 -13.73 -20.04
C VAL A 276 22.93 -14.32 -18.68
N GLY A 277 21.77 -13.93 -18.18
CA GLY A 277 21.22 -14.50 -16.97
C GLY A 277 19.94 -13.82 -16.52
N VAL A 278 19.27 -14.47 -15.57
CA VAL A 278 18.02 -14.01 -14.99
C VAL A 278 18.11 -14.02 -13.46
N LEU A 279 17.71 -12.92 -12.84
CA LEU A 279 17.69 -12.75 -11.40
C LEU A 279 16.25 -12.87 -10.91
N GLY A 280 15.99 -13.74 -9.95
CA GLY A 280 14.68 -13.91 -9.32
C GLY A 280 14.57 -13.04 -8.07
N ILE A 281 13.68 -12.09 -8.11
CA ILE A 281 13.42 -11.16 -7.01
C ILE A 281 12.20 -11.62 -6.23
N GLU A 282 12.31 -11.66 -4.92
CA GLU A 282 11.26 -12.00 -3.99
C GLU A 282 10.95 -10.81 -3.08
N ASP A 283 9.66 -10.56 -2.85
CA ASP A 283 9.21 -9.64 -1.80
C ASP A 283 8.53 -10.48 -0.70
N PRO A 284 9.25 -10.75 0.41
CA PRO A 284 8.79 -11.70 1.42
C PRO A 284 7.55 -11.20 2.14
N LEU A 285 6.68 -12.13 2.55
CA LEU A 285 5.57 -11.85 3.44
C LEU A 285 6.07 -11.33 4.79
N LYS A 286 5.35 -10.38 5.37
CA LYS A 286 5.57 -9.97 6.76
C LYS A 286 5.34 -11.15 7.71
N SER A 287 6.11 -11.17 8.78
CA SER A 287 5.92 -12.16 9.84
C SER A 287 4.51 -12.06 10.43
N GLY A 288 3.84 -13.20 10.62
CA GLY A 288 2.50 -13.27 11.21
C GLY A 288 1.33 -12.99 10.27
N VAL A 289 1.54 -12.81 8.97
CA VAL A 289 0.44 -12.60 8.00
C VAL A 289 -0.50 -13.80 7.97
N LYS A 290 0.02 -15.01 7.90
CA LYS A 290 -0.78 -16.24 7.84
C LYS A 290 -1.65 -16.42 9.09
N GLU A 291 -1.08 -16.13 10.25
CA GLU A 291 -1.78 -16.15 11.53
C GLU A 291 -2.88 -15.08 11.58
N SER A 292 -2.57 -13.87 11.10
CA SER A 292 -3.55 -12.77 11.03
C SER A 292 -4.71 -13.09 10.10
N VAL A 293 -4.46 -13.70 8.94
CA VAL A 293 -5.50 -14.14 8.01
C VAL A 293 -6.38 -15.22 8.65
N ALA A 294 -5.79 -16.18 9.35
CA ALA A 294 -6.54 -17.20 10.08
C ALA A 294 -7.40 -16.61 11.20
N GLU A 295 -6.89 -15.61 11.92
CA GLU A 295 -7.64 -14.91 12.96
C GLU A 295 -8.81 -14.11 12.39
N LEU A 296 -8.62 -13.43 11.26
CA LEU A 296 -9.70 -12.73 10.56
C LEU A 296 -10.83 -13.68 10.14
N ARG A 297 -10.52 -14.89 9.68
CA ARG A 297 -11.54 -15.92 9.41
C ARG A 297 -12.30 -16.32 10.66
N ASN A 298 -11.59 -16.50 11.79
CA ASN A 298 -12.22 -16.82 13.06
C ASN A 298 -13.13 -15.69 13.57
N LEU A 299 -12.81 -14.44 13.24
CA LEU A 299 -13.63 -13.26 13.55
C LEU A 299 -14.87 -13.13 12.64
N GLY A 300 -15.02 -13.97 11.60
CA GLY A 300 -16.22 -14.06 10.77
C GLY A 300 -16.10 -13.45 9.38
N PHE A 301 -14.91 -13.01 8.95
CA PHE A 301 -14.71 -12.62 7.55
C PHE A 301 -14.80 -13.86 6.65
N LYS A 302 -15.73 -13.82 5.69
CA LYS A 302 -15.99 -14.91 4.75
C LYS A 302 -15.09 -14.85 3.53
N HIS A 303 -14.83 -13.64 3.06
CA HIS A 303 -14.03 -13.37 1.88
C HIS A 303 -12.80 -12.56 2.27
N ILE A 304 -11.63 -13.13 2.02
CA ILE A 304 -10.34 -12.47 2.20
C ILE A 304 -9.66 -12.48 0.85
N VAL A 305 -9.54 -11.30 0.24
CA VAL A 305 -9.11 -11.11 -1.15
C VAL A 305 -7.79 -10.36 -1.17
N MET A 306 -6.85 -10.78 -2.00
CA MET A 306 -5.61 -10.05 -2.29
C MET A 306 -5.70 -9.40 -3.67
N LEU A 307 -5.33 -8.12 -3.76
CA LEU A 307 -5.17 -7.40 -5.02
C LEU A 307 -3.69 -7.10 -5.27
N THR A 308 -3.25 -7.26 -6.52
CA THR A 308 -1.86 -6.98 -6.92
C THR A 308 -1.74 -6.66 -8.41
N GLY A 309 -0.77 -5.81 -8.78
CA GLY A 309 -0.32 -5.63 -10.15
C GLY A 309 0.65 -6.72 -10.65
N ASP A 310 1.04 -7.67 -9.79
CA ASP A 310 1.93 -8.76 -10.19
C ASP A 310 1.21 -9.77 -11.10
N SER A 311 2.01 -10.62 -11.77
CA SER A 311 1.49 -11.72 -12.56
C SER A 311 0.65 -12.70 -11.74
N ALA A 312 -0.35 -13.33 -12.37
CA ALA A 312 -1.22 -14.30 -11.73
C ALA A 312 -0.46 -15.44 -11.03
N ARG A 313 0.69 -15.84 -11.56
CA ARG A 313 1.54 -16.90 -11.00
C ARG A 313 2.18 -16.46 -9.66
N THR A 314 2.76 -15.27 -9.61
CA THR A 314 3.33 -14.70 -8.38
C THR A 314 2.25 -14.47 -7.32
N ALA A 315 1.09 -13.94 -7.75
CA ALA A 315 -0.06 -13.71 -6.88
C ALA A 315 -0.57 -15.01 -6.25
N ALA A 316 -0.69 -16.08 -7.03
CA ALA A 316 -1.14 -17.39 -6.54
C ALA A 316 -0.22 -17.96 -5.44
N ARG A 317 1.10 -17.84 -5.60
CA ARG A 317 2.07 -18.29 -4.59
C ARG A 317 1.90 -17.49 -3.29
N ILE A 318 1.91 -16.16 -3.39
CA ILE A 318 1.80 -15.28 -2.21
C ILE A 318 0.46 -15.50 -1.49
N ALA A 319 -0.64 -15.62 -2.23
CA ALA A 319 -1.96 -15.90 -1.66
C ALA A 319 -1.96 -17.23 -0.91
N SER A 320 -1.39 -18.30 -1.50
CA SER A 320 -1.27 -19.61 -0.87
C SER A 320 -0.43 -19.56 0.42
N GLU A 321 0.71 -18.88 0.41
CA GLU A 321 1.58 -18.71 1.58
C GLU A 321 0.89 -17.90 2.68
N ALA A 322 0.16 -16.84 2.31
CA ALA A 322 -0.62 -16.02 3.24
C ALA A 322 -1.88 -16.72 3.76
N GLY A 323 -2.30 -17.83 3.14
CA GLY A 323 -3.55 -18.52 3.45
C GLY A 323 -4.79 -17.80 2.92
N ILE A 324 -4.66 -17.06 1.83
CA ILE A 324 -5.74 -16.32 1.15
C ILE A 324 -6.21 -17.15 -0.03
N ASP A 325 -7.54 -17.38 -0.16
CA ASP A 325 -8.09 -18.21 -1.21
C ASP A 325 -8.49 -17.44 -2.48
N GLU A 326 -8.71 -16.13 -2.34
CA GLU A 326 -9.19 -15.27 -3.42
C GLU A 326 -8.14 -14.20 -3.73
N PHE A 327 -7.74 -14.05 -4.99
CA PHE A 327 -6.84 -12.97 -5.41
C PHE A 327 -7.19 -12.48 -6.81
N GLN A 328 -6.81 -11.25 -7.10
CA GLN A 328 -6.87 -10.65 -8.42
C GLN A 328 -5.50 -10.05 -8.76
N ALA A 329 -4.97 -10.49 -9.88
CA ALA A 329 -3.65 -10.15 -10.39
C ALA A 329 -3.74 -9.25 -11.64
N ASP A 330 -2.60 -8.79 -12.13
CA ASP A 330 -2.48 -8.01 -13.38
C ASP A 330 -3.38 -6.75 -13.39
N LEU A 331 -3.49 -6.03 -12.24
CA LEU A 331 -4.34 -4.86 -12.05
C LEU A 331 -3.64 -3.56 -12.47
#